data_81b7ca110b42c4e6ddc5141a64e504ef
#
_entry.id   81b7ca110b42c4e6ddc5141a64e504ef
#
_cell.length_a   1.000
_cell.length_b   1.000
_cell.length_c   1.000
_cell.angle_alpha   90.00
_cell.angle_beta   90.00
_cell.angle_gamma   90.00
#
_symmetry.space_group_name_H-M   'P 1'
#
loop_
_entity.id
_entity.type
_entity.pdbx_description
1 polymer ?
#
loop_
_entity_poly.entity_id
_entity_poly.type
_entity_poly.pdbx_seq_one_letter_code
_entity_poly.pdbx_strand_id
1 'polypeptide(L)'
;MEKIKLVVAGVEITFEPNQAAYNKLINEMSMDNKVAPANNYLNRIVAADSKEALAGIITRPGAALQLVGKINEIYAPELEIEVKN
;
A
#
# COMPACT_ATOMS: atom_id res chain seq x y z
N MET A 1 -4.14 4.27 15.66
CA MET A 1 -3.85 3.72 14.34
C MET A 1 -3.46 4.82 13.39
N GLU A 2 -2.42 4.55 12.63
CA GLU A 2 -1.95 5.52 11.65
C GLU A 2 -2.87 5.55 10.44
N LYS A 3 -3.24 6.74 10.01
CA LYS A 3 -4.04 6.92 8.80
C LYS A 3 -3.24 7.69 7.78
N ILE A 4 -3.24 7.21 6.55
CA ILE A 4 -2.54 7.85 5.44
C ILE A 4 -3.59 8.27 4.42
N LYS A 5 -3.64 9.57 4.14
CA LYS A 5 -4.55 10.12 3.13
C LYS A 5 -3.77 10.48 1.90
N LEU A 6 -4.16 9.91 0.77
CA LEU A 6 -3.54 10.21 -0.51
C LEU A 6 -4.56 10.84 -1.44
N VAL A 7 -4.14 11.81 -2.23
CA VAL A 7 -4.96 12.35 -3.30
C VAL A 7 -4.45 11.74 -4.59
N VAL A 8 -5.27 10.89 -5.21
CA VAL A 8 -4.88 10.11 -6.38
C VAL A 8 -5.77 10.52 -7.54
N ALA A 9 -5.17 11.16 -8.55
CA ALA A 9 -5.92 11.66 -9.70
C ALA A 9 -7.12 12.51 -9.27
N GLY A 10 -6.93 13.35 -8.25
CA GLY A 10 -7.97 14.24 -7.75
C GLY A 10 -8.94 13.59 -6.76
N VAL A 11 -8.75 12.32 -6.43
CA VAL A 11 -9.64 11.59 -5.52
C VAL A 11 -8.91 11.28 -4.22
N GLU A 12 -9.50 11.65 -3.09
CA GLU A 12 -8.92 11.36 -1.79
C GLU A 12 -9.24 9.93 -1.37
N ILE A 13 -8.21 9.18 -1.00
CA ILE A 13 -8.34 7.81 -0.53
C ILE A 13 -7.58 7.67 0.78
N THR A 14 -8.24 7.14 1.80
CA THR A 14 -7.66 6.96 3.12
C THR A 14 -7.28 5.50 3.34
N PHE A 15 -6.08 5.28 3.86
CA PHE A 15 -5.58 3.94 4.17
C PHE A 15 -5.21 3.87 5.65
N GLU A 16 -5.39 2.69 6.23
CA GLU A 16 -5.04 2.42 7.62
C GLU A 16 -4.12 1.19 7.65
N PRO A 17 -2.85 1.37 7.28
CA PRO A 17 -1.93 0.22 7.23
C PRO A 17 -1.65 -0.35 8.60
N ASN A 18 -1.32 -1.63 8.63
CA ASN A 18 -0.95 -2.33 9.85
C ASN A 18 0.11 -3.37 9.54
N GLN A 19 0.83 -3.78 10.57
CA GLN A 19 1.97 -4.68 10.40
C GLN A 19 1.57 -6.03 9.82
N ALA A 20 0.45 -6.58 10.25
CA ALA A 20 0.00 -7.88 9.75
C ALA A 20 -0.25 -7.85 8.25
N ALA A 21 -0.93 -6.81 7.77
CA ALA A 21 -1.20 -6.66 6.34
C ALA A 21 0.10 -6.43 5.56
N TYR A 22 1.02 -5.63 6.11
CA TYR A 22 2.30 -5.37 5.48
C TYR A 22 3.12 -6.65 5.34
N ASN A 23 3.21 -7.44 6.41
CA ASN A 23 3.95 -8.69 6.38
C ASN A 23 3.37 -9.66 5.37
N LYS A 24 2.05 -9.69 5.26
CA LYS A 24 1.38 -10.55 4.31
C LYS A 24 1.70 -10.14 2.87
N LEU A 25 1.76 -8.83 2.62
CA LEU A 25 2.17 -8.31 1.32
C LEU A 25 3.56 -8.83 0.95
N ILE A 26 4.52 -8.68 1.86
CA ILE A 26 5.90 -9.09 1.61
C ILE A 26 5.98 -10.60 1.36
N ASN A 27 5.26 -11.39 2.14
CA ASN A 27 5.27 -12.85 2.00
C ASN A 27 4.62 -13.34 0.70
N GLU A 28 3.67 -12.59 0.16
CA GLU A 28 2.97 -12.97 -1.05
C GLU A 28 3.67 -12.50 -2.33
N MET A 29 4.52 -11.48 -2.23
CA MET A 29 5.20 -10.93 -3.39
C MET A 29 6.29 -11.87 -3.90
N SER A 30 6.40 -11.98 -5.23
CA SER A 30 7.48 -12.72 -5.87
C SER A 30 7.92 -11.98 -7.11
N MET A 31 8.99 -12.46 -7.76
CA MET A 31 9.47 -11.84 -8.99
C MET A 31 8.40 -11.81 -10.08
N ASP A 32 7.57 -12.85 -10.14
CA ASP A 32 6.57 -13.01 -11.18
C ASP A 32 5.17 -12.56 -10.77
N ASN A 33 4.98 -12.21 -9.49
CA ASN A 33 3.65 -11.90 -8.98
C ASN A 33 3.73 -10.73 -8.01
N LYS A 34 3.47 -9.53 -8.50
CA LYS A 34 3.52 -8.32 -7.69
C LYS A 34 2.18 -7.59 -7.67
N VAL A 35 1.42 -7.68 -8.75
CA VAL A 35 0.17 -6.94 -8.88
C VAL A 35 -0.91 -7.48 -7.96
N ALA A 36 -1.11 -8.81 -7.94
CA ALA A 36 -2.13 -9.40 -7.10
C ALA A 36 -1.86 -9.17 -5.61
N PRO A 37 -0.63 -9.38 -5.09
CA PRO A 37 -0.35 -9.03 -3.69
C PRO A 37 -0.56 -7.56 -3.38
N ALA A 38 -0.19 -6.66 -4.30
CA ALA A 38 -0.40 -5.23 -4.11
C ALA A 38 -1.89 -4.90 -4.00
N ASN A 39 -2.71 -5.45 -4.90
CA ASN A 39 -4.15 -5.26 -4.84
C ASN A 39 -4.73 -5.79 -3.53
N ASN A 40 -4.30 -6.96 -3.12
CA ASN A 40 -4.77 -7.57 -1.88
C ASN A 40 -4.42 -6.71 -0.66
N TYR A 41 -3.20 -6.21 -0.64
CA TYR A 41 -2.76 -5.34 0.45
C TYR A 41 -3.60 -4.07 0.54
N LEU A 42 -3.79 -3.39 -0.60
CA LEU A 42 -4.57 -2.15 -0.62
C LEU A 42 -6.00 -2.39 -0.15
N ASN A 43 -6.61 -3.50 -0.58
CA ASN A 43 -7.97 -3.83 -0.15
C ASN A 43 -8.06 -4.16 1.33
N ARG A 44 -6.98 -4.64 1.94
CA ARG A 44 -6.95 -4.92 3.37
C ARG A 44 -6.82 -3.67 4.21
N ILE A 45 -6.15 -2.64 3.71
CA ILE A 45 -5.83 -1.45 4.51
C ILE A 45 -6.65 -0.23 4.16
N VAL A 46 -7.45 -0.27 3.10
CA VAL A 46 -8.27 0.89 2.73
C VAL A 46 -9.36 1.11 3.78
N ALA A 47 -9.59 2.38 4.12
CA ALA A 47 -10.67 2.73 5.04
C ALA A 47 -12.02 2.42 4.40
N ALA A 48 -13.01 2.10 5.25
CA ALA A 48 -14.31 1.65 4.77
C ALA A 48 -14.97 2.66 3.81
N ASP A 49 -14.83 3.95 4.09
CA ASP A 49 -15.44 4.99 3.28
C ASP A 49 -14.64 5.32 2.00
N SER A 50 -13.49 4.71 1.84
CA SER A 50 -12.65 4.91 0.65
C SER A 50 -12.61 3.71 -0.29
N LYS A 51 -13.32 2.63 0.04
CA LYS A 51 -13.28 1.40 -0.76
C LYS A 51 -13.73 1.61 -2.21
N GLU A 52 -14.77 2.38 -2.40
CA GLU A 52 -15.31 2.62 -3.73
C GLU A 52 -14.34 3.45 -4.58
N ALA A 53 -13.73 4.46 -3.96
CA ALA A 53 -12.74 5.29 -4.62
C ALA A 53 -11.52 4.45 -5.03
N LEU A 54 -11.06 3.57 -4.14
CA LEU A 54 -9.94 2.67 -4.45
C LEU A 54 -10.29 1.75 -5.62
N ALA A 55 -11.47 1.16 -5.61
CA ALA A 55 -11.89 0.25 -6.68
C ALA A 55 -11.81 0.91 -8.06
N GLY A 56 -12.13 2.20 -8.15
CA GLY A 56 -12.05 2.93 -9.41
C GLY A 56 -10.62 3.24 -9.84
N ILE A 57 -9.70 3.36 -8.90
CA ILE A 57 -8.32 3.71 -9.18
C ILE A 57 -7.46 2.50 -9.53
N ILE A 58 -7.62 1.38 -8.79
CA ILE A 58 -6.73 0.22 -8.96
C ILE A 58 -6.92 -0.49 -10.30
N THR A 59 -7.94 -0.15 -11.05
CA THR A 59 -8.12 -0.70 -12.40
C THR A 59 -7.16 -0.08 -13.41
N ARG A 60 -6.54 1.04 -13.07
CA ARG A 60 -5.58 1.69 -13.97
C ARG A 60 -4.26 0.94 -13.98
N PRO A 61 -3.61 0.81 -15.15
CA PRO A 61 -2.32 0.12 -15.23
C PRO A 61 -1.29 0.74 -14.29
N GLY A 62 -0.65 -0.11 -13.47
CA GLY A 62 0.40 0.32 -12.57
C GLY A 62 -0.06 1.04 -11.31
N ALA A 63 -1.35 1.31 -11.16
CA ALA A 63 -1.85 2.09 -10.02
C ALA A 63 -1.58 1.40 -8.69
N ALA A 64 -1.84 0.09 -8.60
CA ALA A 64 -1.66 -0.63 -7.35
C ALA A 64 -0.22 -0.54 -6.85
N LEU A 65 0.76 -0.77 -7.72
CA LEU A 65 2.16 -0.72 -7.34
C LEU A 65 2.59 0.70 -6.95
N GLN A 66 2.09 1.71 -7.65
CA GLN A 66 2.39 3.10 -7.32
C GLN A 66 1.82 3.47 -5.95
N LEU A 67 0.60 3.04 -5.65
CA LEU A 67 -0.03 3.30 -4.36
C LEU A 67 0.73 2.61 -3.22
N VAL A 68 1.08 1.34 -3.41
CA VAL A 68 1.86 0.61 -2.40
C VAL A 68 3.19 1.29 -2.16
N GLY A 69 3.88 1.71 -3.23
CA GLY A 69 5.15 2.42 -3.10
C GLY A 69 5.02 3.69 -2.28
N LYS A 70 3.99 4.49 -2.55
CA LYS A 70 3.79 5.74 -1.83
C LYS A 70 3.42 5.50 -0.37
N ILE A 71 2.56 4.53 -0.11
CA ILE A 71 2.17 4.17 1.26
C ILE A 71 3.40 3.71 2.04
N ASN A 72 4.25 2.88 1.43
CA ASN A 72 5.43 2.36 2.11
C ASN A 72 6.49 3.40 2.38
N GLU A 73 6.57 4.46 1.59
CA GLU A 73 7.47 5.58 1.91
C GLU A 73 7.12 6.21 3.25
N ILE A 74 5.84 6.19 3.60
CA ILE A 74 5.34 6.80 4.83
C ILE A 74 5.28 5.78 5.96
N TYR A 75 4.73 4.60 5.68
CA TYR A 75 4.46 3.59 6.70
C TYR A 75 5.69 2.72 7.03
N ALA A 76 6.47 2.38 6.01
CA ALA A 76 7.62 1.48 6.18
C ALA A 76 8.86 2.08 5.52
N PRO A 77 9.30 3.26 6.00
CA PRO A 77 10.47 3.90 5.42
C PRO A 77 11.74 3.10 5.69
N GLU A 78 12.73 3.30 4.84
CA GLU A 78 14.01 2.64 5.00
C GLU A 78 14.68 3.09 6.30
N LEU A 79 15.16 2.12 7.06
CA LEU A 79 15.83 2.40 8.33
C LEU A 79 17.30 2.72 8.11
N GLU A 80 17.82 3.64 8.91
CA GLU A 80 19.24 3.91 8.92
C GLU A 80 19.91 2.85 9.80
N ILE A 81 20.68 1.97 9.17
CA ILE A 81 21.28 0.83 9.85
C ILE A 81 22.81 0.91 9.73
N GLU A 82 23.48 0.90 10.85
CA GLU A 82 24.94 0.90 10.89
C GLU A 82 25.44 -0.44 11.41
N VAL A 83 26.50 -0.94 10.78
CA VAL A 83 27.15 -2.16 11.27
C VAL A 83 28.18 -1.76 12.32
N LYS A 84 28.04 -2.32 13.52
CA LYS A 84 28.98 -2.04 14.61
C LYS A 84 30.02 -3.17 14.65
N ASN A 85 31.27 -2.78 14.50
CA ASN A 85 32.42 -3.72 14.57
C ASN A 85 33.05 -3.73 15.92
#